data_69e2b8bd12bb57c669f7e231e5955ff7
#
_entry.id   69e2b8bd12bb57c669f7e231e5955ff7
#
_cell.length_a   1.000
_cell.length_b   1.000
_cell.length_c   1.000
_cell.angle_alpha   90.00
_cell.angle_beta   90.00
_cell.angle_gamma   90.00
#
_symmetry.space_group_name_H-M   'P 1'
#
loop_
_entity.id
_entity.type
_entity.pdbx_description
1 polymer ?
#
loop_
_entity_poly.entity_id
_entity_poly.type
_entity_poly.pdbx_seq_one_letter_code
_entity_poly.pdbx_strand_id
1 'polypeptide(L)'
;MRTFSFDEAAALLPEVRRITERAHRHVEELRGSAGQGPTEAERFEKEATAVVNDWADEVRALGADVKGIWLVDFDNGSGYYCWRWPENGLQFYHSYEEGFAGRMRIQ
;
A
#
# COMPACT_ATOMS: atom_id res chain seq x y z
N MET A 1 -2.84 4.60 18.30
CA MET A 1 -2.02 4.66 17.09
C MET A 1 -0.72 3.92 17.30
N ARG A 2 -0.36 3.05 16.38
CA ARG A 2 0.87 2.29 16.50
C ARG A 2 2.05 3.03 15.88
N THR A 3 3.19 3.03 16.57
CA THR A 3 4.44 3.49 16.00
C THR A 3 5.40 2.31 15.85
N PHE A 4 6.35 2.45 14.94
CA PHE A 4 7.29 1.39 14.59
C PHE A 4 8.72 1.89 14.67
N SER A 5 9.61 1.07 15.24
CA SER A 5 11.03 1.23 14.97
C SER A 5 11.28 0.75 13.54
N PHE A 6 12.47 1.04 12.99
CA PHE A 6 12.82 0.52 11.67
C PHE A 6 12.74 -1.01 11.65
N ASP A 7 13.29 -1.67 12.67
CA ASP A 7 13.31 -3.13 12.73
C ASP A 7 11.90 -3.72 12.80
N GLU A 8 11.00 -3.07 13.55
CA GLU A 8 9.62 -3.50 13.63
C GLU A 8 8.90 -3.36 12.28
N ALA A 9 9.10 -2.23 11.62
CA ALA A 9 8.49 -1.99 10.30
C ALA A 9 9.06 -2.97 9.27
N ALA A 10 10.38 -3.17 9.28
CA ALA A 10 11.02 -4.10 8.36
C ALA A 10 10.55 -5.54 8.58
N ALA A 11 10.32 -5.91 9.85
CA ALA A 11 9.83 -7.25 10.17
C ALA A 11 8.38 -7.47 9.72
N LEU A 12 7.58 -6.40 9.70
CA LEU A 12 6.19 -6.48 9.27
C LEU A 12 6.05 -6.40 7.75
N LEU A 13 7.02 -5.80 7.07
CA LEU A 13 6.94 -5.56 5.64
C LEU A 13 6.65 -6.81 4.79
N PRO A 14 7.25 -7.98 5.06
CA PRO A 14 6.93 -9.18 4.27
C PRO A 14 5.44 -9.52 4.26
N GLU A 15 4.75 -9.35 5.38
CA GLU A 15 3.31 -9.59 5.45
C GLU A 15 2.53 -8.55 4.66
N VAL A 16 2.88 -7.26 4.82
CA VAL A 16 2.27 -6.18 4.05
C VAL A 16 2.50 -6.42 2.56
N ARG A 17 3.71 -6.83 2.18
CA ARG A 17 4.03 -7.10 0.78
C ARG A 17 3.20 -8.26 0.24
N ARG A 18 3.04 -9.32 1.03
CA ARG A 18 2.27 -10.50 0.63
C ARG A 18 0.81 -10.15 0.36
N ILE A 19 0.17 -9.41 1.26
CA ILE A 19 -1.24 -9.04 1.07
C ILE A 19 -1.39 -8.03 -0.07
N THR A 20 -0.41 -7.16 -0.27
CA THR A 20 -0.41 -6.21 -1.39
C THR A 20 -0.26 -6.93 -2.73
N GLU A 21 0.66 -7.88 -2.82
CA GLU A 21 0.86 -8.67 -4.03
C GLU A 21 -0.43 -9.41 -4.42
N ARG A 22 -1.10 -10.02 -3.44
CA ARG A 22 -2.35 -10.73 -3.68
C ARG A 22 -3.44 -9.78 -4.20
N ALA A 23 -3.59 -8.62 -3.55
CA ALA A 23 -4.59 -7.64 -3.97
C ALA A 23 -4.28 -7.06 -5.34
N HIS A 24 -3.02 -6.73 -5.60
CA HIS A 24 -2.58 -6.22 -6.90
C HIS A 24 -2.85 -7.22 -8.00
N ARG A 25 -2.53 -8.49 -7.77
CA ARG A 25 -2.81 -9.56 -8.73
C ARG A 25 -4.31 -9.66 -9.01
N HIS A 26 -5.14 -9.55 -7.98
CA HIS A 26 -6.58 -9.62 -8.15
C HIS A 26 -7.09 -8.47 -9.04
N VAL A 27 -6.61 -7.26 -8.81
CA VAL A 27 -6.97 -6.12 -9.67
C VAL A 27 -6.55 -6.36 -11.12
N GLU A 28 -5.35 -6.90 -11.33
CA GLU A 28 -4.87 -7.19 -12.69
C GLU A 28 -5.69 -8.29 -13.36
N GLU A 29 -6.12 -9.28 -12.61
CA GLU A 29 -7.01 -10.33 -13.15
C GLU A 29 -8.36 -9.75 -13.55
N LEU A 30 -8.92 -8.85 -12.73
CA LEU A 30 -10.16 -8.16 -13.06
C LEU A 30 -10.00 -7.31 -14.33
N ARG A 31 -8.87 -6.64 -14.47
CA ARG A 31 -8.57 -5.83 -15.65
C ARG A 31 -8.49 -6.69 -16.91
N GLY A 32 -7.83 -7.83 -16.80
CA GLY A 32 -7.64 -8.74 -17.94
C GLY A 32 -8.93 -9.42 -18.40
N SER A 33 -9.90 -9.57 -17.50
CA SER A 33 -11.18 -10.20 -17.83
C SER A 33 -12.29 -9.21 -18.13
N ALA A 34 -12.03 -7.90 -18.00
CA ALA A 34 -13.02 -6.87 -18.28
C ALA A 34 -13.27 -6.79 -19.78
N GLY A 35 -14.55 -6.70 -20.15
CA GLY A 35 -14.94 -6.46 -21.53
C GLY A 35 -14.76 -4.99 -21.90
N GLN A 36 -15.31 -4.62 -23.06
CA GLN A 36 -15.23 -3.25 -23.54
C GLN A 36 -16.55 -2.51 -23.31
N GLY A 37 -16.47 -1.21 -23.33
CA GLY A 37 -17.62 -0.34 -23.21
C GLY A 37 -17.82 0.22 -21.81
N PRO A 38 -18.72 1.22 -21.69
CA PRO A 38 -18.91 1.94 -20.41
C PRO A 38 -19.38 1.04 -19.25
N THR A 39 -20.28 0.09 -19.52
CA THR A 39 -20.80 -0.81 -18.48
C THR A 39 -19.71 -1.70 -17.91
N GLU A 40 -18.84 -2.22 -18.77
CA GLU A 40 -17.72 -3.06 -18.31
C GLU A 40 -16.67 -2.24 -17.58
N ALA A 41 -16.45 -1.00 -18.00
CA ALA A 41 -15.54 -0.08 -17.31
C ALA A 41 -16.05 0.22 -15.90
N GLU A 42 -17.34 0.47 -15.75
CA GLU A 42 -17.96 0.71 -14.45
C GLU A 42 -17.86 -0.51 -13.54
N ARG A 43 -18.11 -1.69 -14.09
CA ARG A 43 -18.01 -2.93 -13.33
C ARG A 43 -16.59 -3.14 -12.83
N PHE A 44 -15.60 -2.97 -13.70
CA PHE A 44 -14.19 -3.11 -13.31
C PHE A 44 -13.84 -2.14 -12.21
N GLU A 45 -14.20 -0.86 -12.36
CA GLU A 45 -13.90 0.16 -11.37
C GLU A 45 -14.51 -0.17 -10.01
N LYS A 46 -15.77 -0.62 -10.00
CA LYS A 46 -16.45 -0.99 -8.77
C LYS A 46 -15.78 -2.17 -8.08
N GLU A 47 -15.47 -3.23 -8.83
CA GLU A 47 -14.85 -4.42 -8.29
C GLU A 47 -13.43 -4.16 -7.83
N ALA A 48 -12.65 -3.40 -8.60
CA ALA A 48 -11.28 -3.06 -8.25
C ALA A 48 -11.24 -2.17 -6.99
N THR A 49 -12.17 -1.23 -6.88
CA THR A 49 -12.28 -0.38 -5.68
C THR A 49 -12.53 -1.23 -4.43
N ALA A 50 -13.39 -2.23 -4.54
CA ALA A 50 -13.67 -3.13 -3.41
C ALA A 50 -12.40 -3.88 -2.99
N VAL A 51 -11.63 -4.37 -3.95
CA VAL A 51 -10.37 -5.08 -3.67
C VAL A 51 -9.38 -4.15 -2.96
N VAL A 52 -9.25 -2.92 -3.45
CA VAL A 52 -8.33 -1.93 -2.86
C VAL A 52 -8.76 -1.56 -1.44
N ASN A 53 -10.07 -1.39 -1.23
CA ASN A 53 -10.58 -1.06 0.10
C ASN A 53 -10.32 -2.21 1.09
N ASP A 54 -10.53 -3.45 0.68
CA ASP A 54 -10.25 -4.61 1.54
C ASP A 54 -8.76 -4.70 1.85
N TRP A 55 -7.90 -4.45 0.86
CA TRP A 55 -6.46 -4.40 1.06
C TRP A 55 -6.09 -3.33 2.08
N ALA A 56 -6.65 -2.12 1.94
CA ALA A 56 -6.36 -1.04 2.86
C ALA A 56 -6.77 -1.39 4.29
N ASP A 57 -7.92 -2.02 4.46
CA ASP A 57 -8.38 -2.45 5.78
C ASP A 57 -7.44 -3.50 6.39
N GLU A 58 -6.96 -4.45 5.59
CA GLU A 58 -5.99 -5.45 6.07
C GLU A 58 -4.68 -4.80 6.53
N VAL A 59 -4.17 -3.85 5.74
CA VAL A 59 -2.94 -3.14 6.09
C VAL A 59 -3.13 -2.33 7.38
N ARG A 60 -4.25 -1.62 7.47
CA ARG A 60 -4.55 -0.82 8.67
C ARG A 60 -4.70 -1.68 9.91
N ALA A 61 -5.24 -2.88 9.75
CA ALA A 61 -5.38 -3.82 10.87
C ALA A 61 -4.02 -4.23 11.45
N LEU A 62 -2.96 -4.17 10.64
CA LEU A 62 -1.60 -4.44 11.10
C LEU A 62 -0.96 -3.22 11.79
N GLY A 63 -1.61 -2.08 11.75
CA GLY A 63 -1.13 -0.87 12.40
C GLY A 63 -0.43 0.12 11.49
N ALA A 64 -0.27 -0.19 10.21
CA ALA A 64 0.33 0.72 9.24
C ALA A 64 -0.72 1.65 8.64
N ASP A 65 -0.26 2.73 8.01
CA ASP A 65 -1.14 3.72 7.38
C ASP A 65 -1.15 3.52 5.87
N VAL A 66 -2.30 3.69 5.27
CA VAL A 66 -2.45 3.65 3.81
C VAL A 66 -2.57 5.09 3.31
N LYS A 67 -1.65 5.51 2.46
CA LYS A 67 -1.60 6.89 1.95
C LYS A 67 -2.05 7.01 0.50
N GLY A 68 -2.20 5.89 -0.19
CA GLY A 68 -2.66 5.84 -1.55
C GLY A 68 -2.71 4.38 -2.01
N ILE A 69 -3.09 4.16 -3.25
CA ILE A 69 -3.17 2.80 -3.79
C ILE A 69 -1.76 2.21 -3.84
N TRP A 70 -1.59 1.08 -3.15
CA TRP A 70 -0.33 0.34 -3.03
C TRP A 70 0.78 1.13 -2.31
N LEU A 71 0.41 2.16 -1.55
CA LEU A 71 1.33 3.02 -0.82
C LEU A 71 1.08 2.93 0.68
N VAL A 72 2.09 2.48 1.42
CA VAL A 72 1.98 2.19 2.85
C VAL A 72 3.05 2.95 3.62
N ASP A 73 2.64 3.59 4.69
CA ASP A 73 3.53 4.32 5.59
C ASP A 73 3.51 3.68 6.98
N PHE A 74 4.68 3.60 7.58
CA PHE A 74 4.85 3.10 8.95
C PHE A 74 5.28 4.28 9.83
N ASP A 75 4.39 4.71 10.72
CA ASP A 75 4.65 5.83 11.61
C ASP A 75 5.77 5.49 12.58
N ASN A 76 6.82 6.32 12.64
CA ASN A 76 7.95 6.08 13.54
C ASN A 76 8.00 7.07 14.72
N GLY A 77 6.98 7.89 14.88
CA GLY A 77 6.92 8.90 15.94
C GLY A 77 7.46 10.26 15.54
N SER A 78 8.21 10.34 14.44
CA SER A 78 8.78 11.59 13.91
C SER A 78 8.49 11.78 12.44
N GLY A 79 8.00 10.76 11.79
CA GLY A 79 7.69 10.74 10.37
C GLY A 79 7.30 9.33 9.99
N TYR A 80 7.48 8.99 8.74
CA TYR A 80 7.05 7.69 8.23
C TYR A 80 8.17 6.99 7.46
N TYR A 81 8.33 5.68 7.72
CA TYR A 81 9.01 4.81 6.76
C TYR A 81 7.99 4.53 5.66
N CYS A 82 8.39 4.70 4.42
CA CYS A 82 7.48 4.67 3.28
C CYS A 82 7.80 3.54 2.32
N TRP A 83 6.78 2.75 2.00
CA TRP A 83 6.90 1.64 1.08
C TRP A 83 5.82 1.74 0.00
N ARG A 84 6.23 1.49 -1.23
CA ARG A 84 5.31 1.43 -2.37
C ARG A 84 5.55 0.14 -3.14
N TRP A 85 4.46 -0.57 -3.46
CA TRP A 85 4.56 -1.74 -4.31
C TRP A 85 5.13 -1.36 -5.68
N PRO A 86 6.09 -2.06 -6.26
CA PRO A 86 6.65 -3.35 -5.82
C PRO A 86 8.06 -3.25 -5.23
N GLU A 87 8.37 -2.20 -4.49
CA GLU A 87 9.69 -2.04 -3.87
C GLU A 87 10.05 -3.27 -3.03
N ASN A 88 11.32 -3.67 -3.10
CA ASN A 88 11.78 -4.90 -2.48
C ASN A 88 12.00 -4.81 -0.97
N GLY A 89 12.15 -3.64 -0.44
CA GLY A 89 12.41 -3.48 0.98
C GLY A 89 12.01 -2.10 1.45
N LEU A 90 12.22 -1.86 2.75
CA LEU A 90 11.90 -0.58 3.35
C LEU A 90 13.09 0.34 3.17
N GLN A 91 13.06 1.19 2.15
CA GLN A 91 14.21 1.95 1.68
C GLN A 91 14.07 3.46 1.81
N PHE A 92 12.87 3.95 2.17
CA PHE A 92 12.57 5.38 2.12
C PHE A 92 11.86 5.84 3.39
N TYR A 93 12.01 7.13 3.70
CA TYR A 93 11.25 7.77 4.76
C TYR A 93 10.87 9.19 4.33
N HIS A 94 9.87 9.77 4.98
CA HIS A 94 9.50 11.18 4.79
C HIS A 94 8.93 11.74 6.10
N SER A 95 8.93 13.07 6.22
CA SER A 95 8.35 13.73 7.38
C SER A 95 6.82 13.64 7.34
N TYR A 96 6.20 14.03 8.45
CA TYR A 96 4.73 14.04 8.51
C TYR A 96 4.13 15.02 7.51
N GLU A 97 4.79 16.15 7.28
CA GLU A 97 4.29 17.18 6.37
C GLU A 97 4.52 16.85 4.90
N GLU A 98 5.53 16.07 4.60
CA GLU A 98 5.84 15.70 3.23
C GLU A 98 5.20 14.36 2.90
N GLY A 99 4.74 14.23 1.67
CA GLY A 99 4.19 12.96 1.21
C GLY A 99 5.21 12.17 0.41
N PHE A 100 4.70 11.27 -0.42
CA PHE A 100 5.52 10.38 -1.26
C PHE A 100 6.59 11.14 -2.05
N ALA A 101 6.25 12.32 -2.59
CA ALA A 101 7.19 13.10 -3.39
C ALA A 101 8.39 13.60 -2.60
N GLY A 102 8.27 13.71 -1.28
CA GLY A 102 9.35 14.14 -0.40
C GLY A 102 10.17 13.00 0.19
N ARG A 103 10.00 11.78 -0.31
CA ARG A 103 10.72 10.62 0.23
C ARG A 103 12.23 10.77 0.08
N MET A 104 12.94 10.35 1.12
CA MET A 104 14.40 10.28 1.12
C MET A 104 14.82 8.85 1.41
N ARG A 105 15.94 8.44 0.83
CA ARG A 105 16.45 7.09 1.05
C ARG A 105 16.99 6.96 2.47
N ILE A 106 16.66 5.86 3.12
CA ILE A 106 17.20 5.51 4.43
C ILE A 106 18.66 5.14 4.26
N GLN A 107 19.52 5.76 5.05
CA GLN A 107 20.98 5.53 4.99
C GLN A 107 21.37 4.32 5.80
#